data_5c3cfd234dd9d8de03346fb68e76d20e
#
_entry.id   5c3cfd234dd9d8de03346fb68e76d20e
#
_cell.length_a   1.000
_cell.length_b   1.000
_cell.length_c   1.000
_cell.angle_alpha   90.00
_cell.angle_beta   90.00
_cell.angle_gamma   90.00
#
_symmetry.space_group_name_H-M   'P 1'
#
loop_
_entity.id
_entity.type
_entity.pdbx_description
1 polymer ?
#
loop_
_entity_poly.entity_id
_entity_poly.type
_entity_poly.pdbx_seq_one_letter_code
_entity_poly.pdbx_strand_id
1 'polypeptide(L)'
;MSPPVAPPGWSRWLVPPAALSVHLSIGQAYAWSVFKPPLESALDLSGTQSALPFQLGIVMLGLSAAFGGTLVERRGPRWAMTVALICFSSGFLLSALGAATGQYWLIVFGYGFVGGIGLGIGYISPVSTLIKWFPDRPGMATGIAIMGFGGGALIASPWSAQMLDSFGTDNTGIAYAFLVHGLTYAVFMLLGVVLVRVPRTARPGAGGPAVATGPQVSARSAVRTPQFWLLWIVLTMNVTAGIGILEKAAPMITDFFADTSTPVSATAAAGFVALLSAANMAGRIGWSTTSDLIGRKNIYRVYLGAGALMYALIWLLGDSSKPLFVLCALVILSFYGGGFATVPAYLKDLFGTYEVGAIHGRLLTAWSTAGVLGPLIVNRVADHQEEAGRHGPFLYGLSLVIMIGLLVVGFVANELVRPVHPRHHVPGPGTPKEAADDRREQPESA
;
A
#
# COMPACT_ATOMS: atom_id res chain seq x y z
N MET A 1 2.08 14.48 -24.19
CA MET A 1 0.94 15.34 -23.74
C MET A 1 1.36 16.00 -22.45
N SER A 2 1.31 17.32 -22.38
CA SER A 2 1.56 18.04 -21.13
C SER A 2 0.47 17.69 -20.11
N PRO A 3 0.79 17.52 -18.81
CA PRO A 3 -0.21 17.22 -17.81
C PRO A 3 -1.27 18.33 -17.76
N PRO A 4 -2.57 17.99 -17.66
CA PRO A 4 -3.63 18.99 -17.64
C PRO A 4 -3.54 19.78 -16.33
N VAL A 5 -3.21 21.05 -16.47
CA VAL A 5 -3.15 22.00 -15.36
C VAL A 5 -4.57 22.42 -14.96
N ALA A 6 -4.81 22.61 -13.68
CA ALA A 6 -6.10 23.07 -13.19
C ALA A 6 -6.45 24.46 -13.73
N PRO A 7 -7.65 24.68 -14.26
CA PRO A 7 -8.11 26.01 -14.68
C PRO A 7 -8.24 26.97 -13.46
N PRO A 8 -8.36 28.29 -13.69
CA PRO A 8 -8.70 29.23 -12.60
C PRO A 8 -10.00 28.82 -11.91
N GLY A 9 -10.04 28.91 -10.58
CA GLY A 9 -11.21 28.53 -9.80
C GLY A 9 -11.41 27.02 -9.57
N TRP A 10 -10.50 26.17 -10.04
CA TRP A 10 -10.56 24.72 -9.79
C TRP A 10 -10.42 24.42 -8.30
N SER A 11 -11.41 23.69 -7.75
CA SER A 11 -11.36 23.27 -6.35
C SER A 11 -10.39 22.09 -6.16
N ARG A 12 -9.41 22.22 -5.24
CA ARG A 12 -8.51 21.13 -4.86
C ARG A 12 -9.24 19.90 -4.31
N TRP A 13 -10.48 20.07 -3.80
CA TRP A 13 -11.29 18.99 -3.25
C TRP A 13 -11.91 18.05 -4.30
N LEU A 14 -11.74 18.34 -5.60
CA LEU A 14 -12.09 17.39 -6.67
C LEU A 14 -11.00 16.32 -6.90
N VAL A 15 -9.81 16.53 -6.35
CA VAL A 15 -8.70 15.56 -6.50
C VAL A 15 -8.86 14.33 -5.60
N PRO A 16 -9.29 14.43 -4.32
CA PRO A 16 -9.58 13.27 -3.50
C PRO A 16 -10.55 12.25 -4.12
N PRO A 17 -11.73 12.63 -4.64
CA PRO A 17 -12.60 11.69 -5.36
C PRO A 17 -11.94 11.02 -6.55
N ALA A 18 -11.13 11.75 -7.33
CA ALA A 18 -10.35 11.18 -8.44
C ALA A 18 -9.31 10.15 -7.97
N ALA A 19 -8.66 10.41 -6.83
CA ALA A 19 -7.73 9.48 -6.21
C ALA A 19 -8.45 8.24 -5.66
N LEU A 20 -9.58 8.45 -4.98
CA LEU A 20 -10.38 7.38 -4.38
C LEU A 20 -10.94 6.44 -5.44
N SER A 21 -11.41 6.94 -6.60
CA SER A 21 -11.94 6.09 -7.67
C SER A 21 -10.91 5.10 -8.19
N VAL A 22 -9.63 5.50 -8.28
CA VAL A 22 -8.53 4.62 -8.66
C VAL A 22 -8.18 3.68 -7.50
N HIS A 23 -7.99 4.20 -6.29
CA HIS A 23 -7.54 3.42 -5.15
C HIS A 23 -8.55 2.40 -4.66
N LEU A 24 -9.87 2.71 -4.71
CA LEU A 24 -10.92 1.73 -4.40
C LEU A 24 -10.92 0.58 -5.43
N SER A 25 -10.72 0.90 -6.71
CA SER A 25 -10.64 -0.11 -7.76
C SER A 25 -9.45 -1.05 -7.57
N ILE A 26 -8.23 -0.50 -7.40
CA ILE A 26 -7.03 -1.32 -7.23
C ILE A 26 -6.98 -2.00 -5.85
N GLY A 27 -7.72 -1.50 -4.86
CA GLY A 27 -7.87 -2.13 -3.54
C GLY A 27 -8.61 -3.46 -3.56
N GLN A 28 -9.28 -3.79 -4.67
CA GLN A 28 -9.83 -5.12 -4.93
C GLN A 28 -8.77 -6.23 -4.77
N ALA A 29 -7.48 -5.93 -4.95
CA ALA A 29 -6.42 -6.91 -4.77
C ALA A 29 -6.52 -7.68 -3.43
N TYR A 30 -6.96 -7.04 -2.37
CA TYR A 30 -7.18 -7.69 -1.07
C TYR A 30 -8.43 -8.60 -1.01
N ALA A 31 -9.31 -8.54 -2.01
CA ALA A 31 -10.45 -9.44 -2.14
C ALA A 31 -10.11 -10.74 -2.92
N TRP A 32 -8.86 -10.95 -3.32
CA TRP A 32 -8.43 -12.14 -4.07
C TRP A 32 -8.79 -13.45 -3.36
N SER A 33 -8.78 -13.48 -2.04
CA SER A 33 -9.13 -14.65 -1.25
C SER A 33 -10.52 -15.20 -1.54
N VAL A 34 -11.45 -14.39 -2.05
CA VAL A 34 -12.82 -14.80 -2.44
C VAL A 34 -12.79 -15.69 -3.69
N PHE A 35 -11.83 -15.46 -4.58
CA PHE A 35 -11.68 -16.23 -5.83
C PHE A 35 -10.88 -17.52 -5.67
N LYS A 36 -10.09 -17.66 -4.58
CA LYS A 36 -9.23 -18.83 -4.39
C LYS A 36 -10.00 -20.16 -4.39
N PRO A 37 -10.99 -20.39 -3.50
CA PRO A 37 -11.69 -21.67 -3.45
C PRO A 37 -12.40 -22.03 -4.77
N PRO A 38 -13.13 -21.12 -5.46
CA PRO A 38 -13.67 -21.38 -6.77
C PRO A 38 -12.63 -21.78 -7.82
N LEU A 39 -11.49 -21.07 -7.87
CA LEU A 39 -10.40 -21.37 -8.81
C LEU A 39 -9.74 -22.71 -8.51
N GLU A 40 -9.55 -23.05 -7.23
CA GLU A 40 -9.02 -24.35 -6.81
C GLU A 40 -9.91 -25.48 -7.29
N SER A 41 -11.23 -25.35 -7.09
CA SER A 41 -12.20 -26.36 -7.51
C SER A 41 -12.36 -26.44 -9.04
N ALA A 42 -12.45 -25.29 -9.73
CA ALA A 42 -12.75 -25.25 -11.15
C ALA A 42 -11.58 -25.64 -12.06
N LEU A 43 -10.34 -25.37 -11.62
CA LEU A 43 -9.11 -25.59 -12.39
C LEU A 43 -8.18 -26.64 -11.78
N ASP A 44 -8.62 -27.37 -10.76
CA ASP A 44 -7.83 -28.39 -10.02
C ASP A 44 -6.47 -27.84 -9.55
N LEU A 45 -6.50 -26.68 -8.87
CA LEU A 45 -5.31 -25.98 -8.40
C LEU A 45 -5.02 -26.29 -6.93
N SER A 46 -3.74 -26.37 -6.60
CA SER A 46 -3.31 -26.32 -5.21
C SER A 46 -3.49 -24.93 -4.61
N GLY A 47 -3.57 -24.81 -3.27
CA GLY A 47 -3.65 -23.52 -2.57
C GLY A 47 -2.46 -22.60 -2.86
N THR A 48 -1.28 -23.16 -3.15
CA THR A 48 -0.10 -22.38 -3.59
C THR A 48 -0.31 -21.79 -4.99
N GLN A 49 -0.86 -22.58 -5.91
CA GLN A 49 -1.15 -22.10 -7.25
C GLN A 49 -2.24 -21.02 -7.23
N SER A 50 -3.33 -21.22 -6.49
CA SER A 50 -4.41 -20.22 -6.40
C SER A 50 -3.96 -18.89 -5.76
N ALA A 51 -2.92 -18.90 -4.94
CA ALA A 51 -2.33 -17.70 -4.34
C ALA A 51 -1.35 -16.96 -5.28
N LEU A 52 -0.75 -17.65 -6.25
CA LEU A 52 0.32 -17.10 -7.10
C LEU A 52 -0.09 -15.83 -7.89
N PRO A 53 -1.30 -15.70 -8.48
CA PRO A 53 -1.68 -14.47 -9.16
C PRO A 53 -1.64 -13.24 -8.25
N PHE A 54 -2.12 -13.36 -7.00
CA PHE A 54 -2.06 -12.29 -6.02
C PHE A 54 -0.61 -11.97 -5.61
N GLN A 55 0.18 -12.99 -5.29
CA GLN A 55 1.58 -12.83 -4.89
C GLN A 55 2.39 -12.13 -5.99
N LEU A 56 2.24 -12.57 -7.24
CA LEU A 56 2.87 -11.93 -8.39
C LEU A 56 2.38 -10.49 -8.55
N GLY A 57 1.09 -10.23 -8.34
CA GLY A 57 0.50 -8.89 -8.37
C GLY A 57 1.15 -7.94 -7.37
N ILE A 58 1.40 -8.38 -6.14
CA ILE A 58 2.08 -7.58 -5.11
C ILE A 58 3.57 -7.36 -5.45
N VAL A 59 4.26 -8.36 -5.99
CA VAL A 59 5.64 -8.19 -6.48
C VAL A 59 5.68 -7.17 -7.62
N MET A 60 4.81 -7.33 -8.61
CA MET A 60 4.74 -6.42 -9.76
C MET A 60 4.30 -5.02 -9.38
N LEU A 61 3.45 -4.87 -8.34
CA LEU A 61 3.12 -3.56 -7.77
C LEU A 61 4.39 -2.82 -7.33
N GLY A 62 5.22 -3.43 -6.50
CA GLY A 62 6.45 -2.79 -6.03
C GLY A 62 7.45 -2.50 -7.16
N LEU A 63 7.64 -3.45 -8.07
CA LEU A 63 8.55 -3.28 -9.20
C LEU A 63 8.06 -2.19 -10.17
N SER A 64 6.80 -2.22 -10.57
CA SER A 64 6.25 -1.23 -11.49
C SER A 64 6.20 0.18 -10.88
N ALA A 65 5.94 0.30 -9.58
CA ALA A 65 6.04 1.56 -8.85
C ALA A 65 7.49 2.06 -8.78
N ALA A 66 8.46 1.18 -8.50
CA ALA A 66 9.87 1.53 -8.39
C ALA A 66 10.46 2.02 -9.72
N PHE A 67 10.20 1.31 -10.81
CA PHE A 67 10.71 1.67 -12.14
C PHE A 67 9.84 2.73 -12.83
N GLY A 68 8.51 2.64 -12.67
CA GLY A 68 7.55 3.55 -13.28
C GLY A 68 7.47 4.93 -12.64
N GLY A 69 7.87 5.08 -11.36
CA GLY A 69 7.69 6.31 -10.60
C GLY A 69 8.30 7.55 -11.27
N THR A 70 9.50 7.44 -11.82
CA THR A 70 10.14 8.55 -12.55
C THR A 70 9.36 8.93 -13.82
N LEU A 71 8.77 7.94 -14.49
CA LEU A 71 7.95 8.17 -15.68
C LEU A 71 6.63 8.85 -15.33
N VAL A 72 6.02 8.46 -14.18
CA VAL A 72 4.83 9.10 -13.62
C VAL A 72 5.07 10.58 -13.33
N GLU A 73 6.20 10.92 -12.71
CA GLU A 73 6.57 12.31 -12.44
C GLU A 73 6.76 13.13 -13.74
N ARG A 74 7.39 12.55 -14.75
CA ARG A 74 7.65 13.23 -16.03
C ARG A 74 6.41 13.39 -16.91
N ARG A 75 5.56 12.37 -17.02
CA ARG A 75 4.37 12.34 -17.89
C ARG A 75 3.09 12.83 -17.22
N GLY A 76 3.10 12.90 -15.89
CA GLY A 76 2.02 13.42 -15.06
C GLY A 76 0.93 12.40 -14.72
N PRO A 77 0.02 12.78 -13.78
CA PRO A 77 -0.92 11.86 -13.16
C PRO A 77 -1.96 11.30 -14.12
N ARG A 78 -2.43 12.08 -15.09
CA ARG A 78 -3.44 11.61 -16.04
C ARG A 78 -2.91 10.45 -16.91
N TRP A 79 -1.69 10.58 -17.41
CA TRP A 79 -1.04 9.50 -18.16
C TRP A 79 -0.89 8.26 -17.28
N ALA A 80 -0.40 8.43 -16.05
CA ALA A 80 -0.19 7.31 -15.13
C ALA A 80 -1.50 6.60 -14.79
N MET A 81 -2.57 7.34 -14.47
CA MET A 81 -3.87 6.75 -14.18
C MET A 81 -4.47 6.07 -15.42
N THR A 82 -4.22 6.58 -16.63
CA THR A 82 -4.64 5.90 -17.88
C THR A 82 -3.91 4.57 -18.08
N VAL A 83 -2.60 4.54 -17.87
CA VAL A 83 -1.83 3.28 -17.92
C VAL A 83 -2.31 2.30 -16.87
N ALA A 84 -2.54 2.77 -15.65
CA ALA A 84 -3.07 1.95 -14.56
C ALA A 84 -4.44 1.36 -14.91
N LEU A 85 -5.36 2.17 -15.45
CA LEU A 85 -6.66 1.74 -15.93
C LEU A 85 -6.53 0.63 -16.98
N ILE A 86 -5.73 0.87 -18.02
CA ILE A 86 -5.56 -0.10 -19.10
C ILE A 86 -4.98 -1.40 -18.56
N CYS A 87 -3.89 -1.34 -17.79
CA CYS A 87 -3.24 -2.53 -17.27
C CYS A 87 -4.13 -3.28 -16.27
N PHE A 88 -4.76 -2.57 -15.33
CA PHE A 88 -5.56 -3.23 -14.30
C PHE A 88 -6.82 -3.87 -14.87
N SER A 89 -7.57 -3.14 -15.70
CA SER A 89 -8.78 -3.68 -16.33
C SER A 89 -8.47 -4.81 -17.31
N SER A 90 -7.45 -4.66 -18.17
CA SER A 90 -7.04 -5.74 -19.09
C SER A 90 -6.53 -6.97 -18.34
N GLY A 91 -5.93 -6.79 -17.16
CA GLY A 91 -5.55 -7.89 -16.27
C GLY A 91 -6.74 -8.76 -15.90
N PHE A 92 -7.86 -8.14 -15.52
CA PHE A 92 -9.13 -8.85 -15.26
C PHE A 92 -9.74 -9.49 -16.52
N LEU A 93 -9.71 -8.79 -17.66
CA LEU A 93 -10.24 -9.34 -18.91
C LEU A 93 -9.43 -10.55 -19.40
N LEU A 94 -8.10 -10.52 -19.26
CA LEU A 94 -7.24 -11.68 -19.54
C LEU A 94 -7.51 -12.82 -18.57
N SER A 95 -7.78 -12.51 -17.30
CA SER A 95 -8.15 -13.52 -16.30
C SER A 95 -9.53 -14.14 -16.59
N ALA A 96 -10.47 -13.33 -17.09
CA ALA A 96 -11.77 -13.82 -17.56
C ALA A 96 -11.60 -14.81 -18.73
N LEU A 97 -10.76 -14.48 -19.70
CA LEU A 97 -10.43 -15.38 -20.79
C LEU A 97 -9.73 -16.65 -20.30
N GLY A 98 -8.80 -16.51 -19.33
CA GLY A 98 -8.12 -17.64 -18.70
C GLY A 98 -9.08 -18.60 -17.99
N ALA A 99 -10.02 -18.08 -17.23
CA ALA A 99 -11.05 -18.88 -16.56
C ALA A 99 -11.96 -19.55 -17.58
N ALA A 100 -12.50 -18.83 -18.58
CA ALA A 100 -13.37 -19.36 -19.62
C ALA A 100 -12.73 -20.49 -20.43
N THR A 101 -11.42 -20.42 -20.66
CA THR A 101 -10.67 -21.40 -21.46
C THR A 101 -9.97 -22.47 -20.62
N GLY A 102 -10.08 -22.42 -19.29
CA GLY A 102 -9.39 -23.32 -18.37
C GLY A 102 -7.87 -23.11 -18.32
N GLN A 103 -7.39 -21.95 -18.77
CA GLN A 103 -5.94 -21.65 -18.84
C GLN A 103 -5.45 -20.86 -17.64
N TYR A 104 -5.01 -21.56 -16.61
CA TYR A 104 -4.51 -20.98 -15.38
C TYR A 104 -3.40 -19.93 -15.59
N TRP A 105 -2.43 -20.19 -16.47
CA TRP A 105 -1.31 -19.25 -16.71
C TRP A 105 -1.75 -17.92 -17.29
N LEU A 106 -2.90 -17.88 -17.96
CA LEU A 106 -3.46 -16.63 -18.44
C LEU A 106 -4.04 -15.79 -17.30
N ILE A 107 -4.53 -16.45 -16.24
CA ILE A 107 -4.94 -15.76 -15.00
C ILE A 107 -3.70 -15.22 -14.28
N VAL A 108 -2.64 -16.00 -14.14
CA VAL A 108 -1.37 -15.54 -13.54
C VAL A 108 -0.79 -14.36 -14.30
N PHE A 109 -0.73 -14.43 -15.61
CA PHE A 109 -0.23 -13.34 -16.46
C PHE A 109 -1.16 -12.12 -16.42
N GLY A 110 -2.46 -12.33 -16.57
CA GLY A 110 -3.45 -11.24 -16.59
C GLY A 110 -3.51 -10.50 -15.26
N TYR A 111 -3.96 -11.17 -14.22
CA TYR A 111 -4.14 -10.57 -12.91
C TYR A 111 -2.80 -10.23 -12.25
N GLY A 112 -1.89 -11.20 -12.20
CA GLY A 112 -0.62 -11.06 -11.48
C GLY A 112 0.35 -10.10 -12.17
N PHE A 113 0.67 -10.34 -13.44
CA PHE A 113 1.68 -9.54 -14.13
C PHE A 113 1.11 -8.22 -14.64
N VAL A 114 0.13 -8.27 -15.55
CA VAL A 114 -0.42 -7.05 -16.18
C VAL A 114 -1.21 -6.22 -15.17
N GLY A 115 -2.09 -6.84 -14.39
CA GLY A 115 -2.84 -6.20 -13.32
C GLY A 115 -1.92 -5.60 -12.25
N GLY A 116 -0.86 -6.33 -11.87
CA GLY A 116 0.15 -5.87 -10.92
C GLY A 116 0.90 -4.61 -11.38
N ILE A 117 1.18 -4.46 -12.68
CA ILE A 117 1.71 -3.20 -13.25
C ILE A 117 0.70 -2.07 -13.05
N GLY A 118 -0.57 -2.34 -13.33
CA GLY A 118 -1.66 -1.38 -13.10
C GLY A 118 -1.79 -0.97 -11.63
N LEU A 119 -1.64 -1.94 -10.71
CA LEU A 119 -1.62 -1.72 -9.27
C LEU A 119 -0.54 -0.71 -8.86
N GLY A 120 0.71 -0.93 -9.24
CA GLY A 120 1.82 -0.10 -8.78
C GLY A 120 1.79 1.32 -9.34
N ILE A 121 1.55 1.49 -10.64
CA ILE A 121 1.44 2.81 -11.27
C ILE A 121 0.20 3.55 -10.76
N GLY A 122 -0.93 2.83 -10.60
CA GLY A 122 -2.18 3.35 -10.06
C GLY A 122 -2.08 3.74 -8.59
N TYR A 123 -1.19 3.12 -7.82
CA TYR A 123 -0.97 3.43 -6.43
C TYR A 123 -0.21 4.74 -6.21
N ILE A 124 0.93 4.92 -6.88
CA ILE A 124 1.80 6.08 -6.63
C ILE A 124 1.27 7.39 -7.19
N SER A 125 0.54 7.35 -8.30
CA SER A 125 0.11 8.56 -9.01
C SER A 125 -0.90 9.41 -8.23
N PRO A 126 -1.98 8.87 -7.66
CA PRO A 126 -2.91 9.65 -6.83
C PRO A 126 -2.25 10.22 -5.58
N VAL A 127 -1.39 9.43 -4.92
CA VAL A 127 -0.68 9.84 -3.69
C VAL A 127 0.23 11.03 -3.95
N SER A 128 1.10 10.95 -4.97
CA SER A 128 1.99 12.06 -5.32
C SER A 128 1.23 13.32 -5.76
N THR A 129 0.10 13.14 -6.42
CA THR A 129 -0.76 14.24 -6.84
C THR A 129 -1.40 14.96 -5.65
N LEU A 130 -1.95 14.20 -4.69
CA LEU A 130 -2.57 14.77 -3.49
C LEU A 130 -1.56 15.50 -2.60
N ILE A 131 -0.35 14.97 -2.43
CA ILE A 131 0.72 15.68 -1.70
C ILE A 131 1.02 17.05 -2.32
N LYS A 132 0.99 17.16 -3.65
CA LYS A 132 1.23 18.42 -4.37
C LYS A 132 0.06 19.41 -4.23
N TRP A 133 -1.16 18.93 -4.06
CA TRP A 133 -2.36 19.75 -3.84
C TRP A 133 -2.57 20.18 -2.39
N PHE A 134 -2.09 19.39 -1.43
CA PHE A 134 -2.23 19.61 0.00
C PHE A 134 -0.87 19.64 0.72
N PRO A 135 0.03 20.57 0.34
CA PRO A 135 1.36 20.65 0.97
C PRO A 135 1.29 21.07 2.44
N ASP A 136 0.20 21.70 2.84
CA ASP A 136 -0.14 22.11 4.21
C ASP A 136 -0.53 20.93 5.12
N ARG A 137 -1.12 19.86 4.56
CA ARG A 137 -1.61 18.68 5.30
C ARG A 137 -1.30 17.38 4.54
N PRO A 138 -0.02 17.05 4.32
CA PRO A 138 0.35 15.92 3.48
C PRO A 138 -0.05 14.56 4.09
N GLY A 139 -0.08 14.42 5.42
CA GLY A 139 -0.55 13.21 6.09
C GLY A 139 -2.04 12.96 5.87
N MET A 140 -2.88 13.99 6.02
CA MET A 140 -4.30 13.90 5.70
C MET A 140 -4.52 13.52 4.22
N ALA A 141 -3.78 14.16 3.31
CA ALA A 141 -3.91 13.93 1.88
C ALA A 141 -3.55 12.49 1.50
N THR A 142 -2.44 11.96 2.03
CA THR A 142 -2.04 10.57 1.80
C THR A 142 -2.98 9.58 2.46
N GLY A 143 -3.48 9.90 3.66
CA GLY A 143 -4.47 9.10 4.37
C GLY A 143 -5.74 8.91 3.56
N ILE A 144 -6.30 9.99 3.01
CA ILE A 144 -7.51 9.95 2.16
C ILE A 144 -7.25 9.09 0.90
N ALA A 145 -6.13 9.29 0.22
CA ALA A 145 -5.81 8.50 -0.96
C ALA A 145 -5.72 7.00 -0.62
N ILE A 146 -4.88 6.67 0.34
CA ILE A 146 -4.49 5.29 0.65
C ILE A 146 -5.60 4.54 1.38
N MET A 147 -6.52 5.25 2.07
CA MET A 147 -7.74 4.67 2.64
C MET A 147 -8.56 3.93 1.56
N GLY A 148 -8.67 4.51 0.37
CA GLY A 148 -9.39 3.89 -0.75
C GLY A 148 -8.84 2.49 -1.08
N PHE A 149 -7.52 2.34 -1.10
CA PHE A 149 -6.90 1.04 -1.32
C PHE A 149 -7.24 0.03 -0.20
N GLY A 150 -7.18 0.46 1.08
CA GLY A 150 -7.56 -0.40 2.20
C GLY A 150 -9.06 -0.73 2.24
N GLY A 151 -9.91 0.23 1.84
CA GLY A 151 -11.36 0.08 1.79
C GLY A 151 -11.89 -0.67 0.56
N GLY A 152 -11.06 -0.84 -0.47
CA GLY A 152 -11.48 -1.51 -1.71
C GLY A 152 -12.01 -2.92 -1.48
N ALA A 153 -11.35 -3.71 -0.65
CA ALA A 153 -11.78 -5.06 -0.33
C ALA A 153 -13.10 -5.12 0.47
N LEU A 154 -13.44 -4.11 1.28
CA LEU A 154 -14.73 -4.06 1.97
C LEU A 154 -15.90 -4.03 1.00
N ILE A 155 -15.71 -3.43 -0.16
CA ILE A 155 -16.70 -3.38 -1.24
C ILE A 155 -16.53 -4.58 -2.16
N ALA A 156 -15.30 -4.86 -2.57
CA ALA A 156 -15.01 -5.87 -3.58
C ALA A 156 -15.25 -7.30 -3.09
N SER A 157 -15.00 -7.63 -1.81
CA SER A 157 -15.19 -8.99 -1.30
C SER A 157 -16.65 -9.42 -1.32
N PRO A 158 -17.61 -8.71 -0.70
CA PRO A 158 -19.02 -9.10 -0.75
C PRO A 158 -19.57 -9.03 -2.19
N TRP A 159 -19.13 -8.08 -2.98
CA TRP A 159 -19.54 -7.97 -4.37
C TRP A 159 -19.02 -9.14 -5.22
N SER A 160 -17.77 -9.55 -5.04
CA SER A 160 -17.20 -10.74 -5.71
C SER A 160 -17.93 -12.01 -5.32
N ALA A 161 -18.23 -12.19 -4.01
CA ALA A 161 -19.02 -13.33 -3.54
C ALA A 161 -20.40 -13.36 -4.19
N GLN A 162 -21.11 -12.24 -4.23
CA GLN A 162 -22.42 -12.12 -4.86
C GLN A 162 -22.36 -12.43 -6.37
N MET A 163 -21.29 -12.02 -7.07
CA MET A 163 -21.11 -12.37 -8.49
C MET A 163 -20.93 -13.88 -8.68
N LEU A 164 -20.12 -14.52 -7.84
CA LEU A 164 -19.91 -15.97 -7.89
C LEU A 164 -21.18 -16.74 -7.52
N ASP A 165 -21.94 -16.25 -6.54
CA ASP A 165 -23.26 -16.84 -6.22
C ASP A 165 -24.24 -16.72 -7.39
N SER A 166 -24.18 -15.62 -8.13
CA SER A 166 -25.12 -15.34 -9.24
C SER A 166 -24.74 -16.04 -10.55
N PHE A 167 -23.43 -16.09 -10.87
CA PHE A 167 -22.94 -16.64 -12.14
C PHE A 167 -22.46 -18.08 -12.02
N GLY A 168 -22.20 -18.57 -10.82
CA GLY A 168 -21.63 -19.88 -10.53
C GLY A 168 -20.14 -19.83 -10.21
N THR A 169 -19.65 -20.96 -9.68
CA THR A 169 -18.24 -21.15 -9.27
C THR A 169 -17.47 -22.05 -10.25
N ASP A 170 -18.06 -22.36 -11.38
CA ASP A 170 -17.42 -23.04 -12.51
C ASP A 170 -16.58 -22.06 -13.35
N ASN A 171 -15.87 -22.59 -14.33
CA ASN A 171 -15.01 -21.78 -15.21
C ASN A 171 -15.75 -20.61 -15.86
N THR A 172 -17.00 -20.81 -16.27
CA THR A 172 -17.83 -19.80 -16.93
C THR A 172 -18.29 -18.73 -15.95
N GLY A 173 -18.74 -19.12 -14.76
CA GLY A 173 -19.17 -18.19 -13.71
C GLY A 173 -18.01 -17.31 -13.22
N ILE A 174 -16.84 -17.90 -12.97
CA ILE A 174 -15.63 -17.16 -12.61
C ILE A 174 -15.22 -16.18 -13.72
N ALA A 175 -15.32 -16.61 -15.00
CA ALA A 175 -15.03 -15.75 -16.15
C ALA A 175 -15.95 -14.53 -16.22
N TYR A 176 -17.26 -14.71 -16.01
CA TYR A 176 -18.21 -13.60 -15.95
C TYR A 176 -17.94 -12.67 -14.76
N ALA A 177 -17.59 -13.21 -13.59
CA ALA A 177 -17.23 -12.39 -12.44
C ALA A 177 -16.00 -11.52 -12.75
N PHE A 178 -14.93 -12.07 -13.33
CA PHE A 178 -13.77 -11.31 -13.75
C PHE A 178 -14.08 -10.29 -14.84
N LEU A 179 -14.89 -10.62 -15.82
CA LEU A 179 -15.33 -9.71 -16.89
C LEU A 179 -16.04 -8.48 -16.31
N VAL A 180 -17.02 -8.71 -15.44
CA VAL A 180 -17.80 -7.62 -14.80
C VAL A 180 -16.88 -6.75 -13.95
N HIS A 181 -15.95 -7.34 -13.17
CA HIS A 181 -14.96 -6.58 -12.42
C HIS A 181 -14.09 -5.71 -13.32
N GLY A 182 -13.52 -6.28 -14.38
CA GLY A 182 -12.66 -5.56 -15.33
C GLY A 182 -13.35 -4.36 -15.97
N LEU A 183 -14.59 -4.52 -16.42
CA LEU A 183 -15.38 -3.44 -17.03
C LEU A 183 -15.76 -2.37 -16.00
N THR A 184 -16.17 -2.76 -14.80
CA THR A 184 -16.53 -1.82 -13.73
C THR A 184 -15.34 -1.00 -13.28
N TYR A 185 -14.18 -1.64 -13.08
CA TYR A 185 -12.96 -0.91 -12.73
C TYR A 185 -12.48 0.02 -13.86
N ALA A 186 -12.67 -0.36 -15.13
CA ALA A 186 -12.41 0.54 -16.25
C ALA A 186 -13.23 1.83 -16.14
N VAL A 187 -14.54 1.73 -15.83
CA VAL A 187 -15.42 2.89 -15.67
C VAL A 187 -15.02 3.75 -14.48
N PHE A 188 -14.80 3.13 -13.30
CA PHE A 188 -14.44 3.88 -12.09
C PHE A 188 -13.06 4.55 -12.21
N MET A 189 -12.06 3.86 -12.75
CA MET A 189 -10.74 4.43 -12.95
C MET A 189 -10.76 5.52 -14.03
N LEU A 190 -11.63 5.43 -15.04
CA LEU A 190 -11.81 6.48 -16.05
C LEU A 190 -12.30 7.78 -15.42
N LEU A 191 -13.18 7.73 -14.41
CA LEU A 191 -13.56 8.92 -13.63
C LEU A 191 -12.33 9.59 -13.01
N GLY A 192 -11.42 8.81 -12.42
CA GLY A 192 -10.16 9.31 -11.89
C GLY A 192 -9.30 10.00 -12.96
N VAL A 193 -9.16 9.38 -14.14
CA VAL A 193 -8.41 9.93 -15.29
C VAL A 193 -8.99 11.26 -15.77
N VAL A 194 -10.33 11.35 -15.84
CA VAL A 194 -11.01 12.56 -16.33
C VAL A 194 -10.90 13.69 -15.31
N LEU A 195 -11.05 13.40 -14.03
CA LEU A 195 -11.10 14.42 -12.96
C LEU A 195 -9.70 14.89 -12.53
N VAL A 196 -8.64 14.09 -12.68
CA VAL A 196 -7.32 14.46 -12.18
C VAL A 196 -6.74 15.69 -12.87
N ARG A 197 -6.18 16.62 -12.07
CA ARG A 197 -5.47 17.83 -12.52
C ARG A 197 -4.20 18.03 -11.70
N VAL A 198 -3.25 18.75 -12.27
CA VAL A 198 -2.00 19.16 -11.60
C VAL A 198 -2.15 20.60 -11.11
N PRO A 199 -1.68 20.94 -9.89
CA PRO A 199 -1.69 22.32 -9.44
C PRO A 199 -0.79 23.19 -10.32
N ARG A 200 -1.18 24.46 -10.53
CA ARG A 200 -0.41 25.41 -11.37
C ARG A 200 1.02 25.64 -10.89
N THR A 201 1.21 25.60 -9.58
CA THR A 201 2.49 25.80 -8.90
C THR A 201 3.48 24.63 -9.10
N ALA A 202 3.01 23.47 -9.60
CA ALA A 202 3.86 22.30 -9.83
C ALA A 202 4.56 22.31 -11.22
N ARG A 203 4.42 23.37 -12.03
CA ARG A 203 5.11 23.49 -13.31
C ARG A 203 6.50 24.12 -13.13
N PRO A 204 7.59 23.51 -13.63
CA PRO A 204 8.85 24.21 -13.78
C PRO A 204 8.66 25.45 -14.67
N GLY A 205 9.02 26.65 -14.19
CA GLY A 205 8.92 27.90 -14.96
C GLY A 205 7.61 28.68 -14.85
N ALA A 206 6.58 28.21 -14.13
CA ALA A 206 5.46 29.05 -13.79
C ALA A 206 5.87 29.95 -12.60
N GLY A 207 6.16 31.24 -12.88
CA GLY A 207 6.53 32.25 -11.89
C GLY A 207 5.39 32.55 -10.89
N GLY A 208 5.14 31.59 -9.99
CA GLY A 208 4.25 31.74 -8.85
C GLY A 208 5.01 31.53 -7.56
N PRO A 209 4.66 32.22 -6.46
CA PRO A 209 5.39 32.15 -5.20
C PRO A 209 5.04 30.87 -4.44
N ALA A 210 5.65 29.78 -4.83
CA ALA A 210 5.81 28.59 -4.01
C ALA A 210 7.08 27.91 -4.44
N VAL A 211 8.20 28.56 -4.19
CA VAL A 211 9.47 27.88 -3.95
C VAL A 211 9.13 26.91 -2.82
N ALA A 212 9.18 25.60 -3.10
CA ALA A 212 9.06 24.59 -2.07
C ALA A 212 10.14 24.90 -1.02
N THR A 213 9.74 25.47 0.10
CA THR A 213 10.64 25.79 1.21
C THR A 213 11.05 24.47 1.82
N GLY A 214 12.29 24.03 1.53
CA GLY A 214 12.81 22.79 2.08
C GLY A 214 13.69 22.02 1.09
N PRO A 215 14.30 20.93 1.55
CA PRO A 215 15.18 20.11 0.74
C PRO A 215 14.42 19.53 -0.46
N GLN A 216 15.02 19.62 -1.64
CA GLN A 216 14.53 18.96 -2.86
C GLN A 216 15.57 17.93 -3.28
N VAL A 217 15.20 16.66 -3.31
CA VAL A 217 16.13 15.56 -3.60
C VAL A 217 15.59 14.74 -4.78
N SER A 218 16.49 14.41 -5.72
CA SER A 218 16.10 13.51 -6.82
C SER A 218 15.96 12.07 -6.33
N ALA A 219 15.12 11.29 -6.98
CA ALA A 219 14.91 9.90 -6.63
C ALA A 219 16.19 9.04 -6.76
N ARG A 220 17.10 9.42 -7.68
CA ARG A 220 18.41 8.79 -7.80
C ARG A 220 19.32 9.10 -6.61
N SER A 221 19.29 10.33 -6.11
CA SER A 221 20.06 10.74 -4.94
C SER A 221 19.45 10.17 -3.66
N ALA A 222 18.11 10.13 -3.54
CA ALA A 222 17.42 9.62 -2.36
C ALA A 222 17.83 8.18 -2.00
N VAL A 223 17.86 7.26 -2.98
CA VAL A 223 18.25 5.85 -2.75
C VAL A 223 19.73 5.68 -2.33
N ARG A 224 20.54 6.71 -2.45
CA ARG A 224 21.93 6.72 -2.00
C ARG A 224 22.08 7.25 -0.58
N THR A 225 20.98 7.67 0.05
CA THR A 225 20.98 8.21 1.41
C THR A 225 20.64 7.11 2.41
N PRO A 226 21.23 7.13 3.62
CA PRO A 226 20.83 6.21 4.68
C PRO A 226 19.38 6.42 5.11
N GLN A 227 18.83 7.63 4.99
CA GLN A 227 17.45 7.96 5.33
C GLN A 227 16.44 7.14 4.52
N PHE A 228 16.70 6.94 3.23
CA PHE A 228 15.84 6.09 2.38
C PHE A 228 15.80 4.65 2.89
N TRP A 229 16.94 4.07 3.18
CA TRP A 229 17.03 2.68 3.64
C TRP A 229 16.51 2.49 5.07
N LEU A 230 16.70 3.48 5.93
CA LEU A 230 16.09 3.47 7.27
C LEU A 230 14.56 3.47 7.17
N LEU A 231 13.96 4.31 6.30
CA LEU A 231 12.52 4.29 6.08
C LEU A 231 12.06 3.01 5.37
N TRP A 232 12.87 2.43 4.51
CA TRP A 232 12.60 1.13 3.89
C TRP A 232 12.51 0.03 4.95
N ILE A 233 13.45 0.01 5.91
CA ILE A 233 13.43 -0.91 7.05
C ILE A 233 12.20 -0.65 7.92
N VAL A 234 11.93 0.61 8.29
CA VAL A 234 10.76 0.99 9.10
C VAL A 234 9.47 0.48 8.46
N LEU A 235 9.29 0.71 7.16
CA LEU A 235 8.10 0.27 6.45
C LEU A 235 8.03 -1.26 6.37
N THR A 236 9.14 -1.92 6.01
CA THR A 236 9.20 -3.39 5.93
C THR A 236 8.82 -4.02 7.27
N MET A 237 9.40 -3.57 8.37
CA MET A 237 9.15 -4.13 9.71
C MET A 237 7.69 -3.91 10.15
N ASN A 238 7.17 -2.69 9.98
CA ASN A 238 5.79 -2.36 10.32
C ASN A 238 4.78 -3.19 9.51
N VAL A 239 5.02 -3.29 8.20
CA VAL A 239 4.10 -4.00 7.28
C VAL A 239 4.18 -5.51 7.48
N THR A 240 5.38 -6.08 7.67
CA THR A 240 5.56 -7.51 7.95
C THR A 240 4.79 -7.92 9.20
N ALA A 241 4.90 -7.13 10.27
CA ALA A 241 4.16 -7.37 11.49
C ALA A 241 2.64 -7.33 11.25
N GLY A 242 2.12 -6.29 10.60
CA GLY A 242 0.68 -6.15 10.34
C GLY A 242 0.10 -7.25 9.45
N ILE A 243 0.78 -7.61 8.35
CA ILE A 243 0.35 -8.70 7.46
C ILE A 243 0.43 -10.04 8.17
N GLY A 244 1.40 -10.25 9.05
CA GLY A 244 1.54 -11.48 9.81
C GLY A 244 0.29 -11.84 10.63
N ILE A 245 -0.32 -10.87 11.35
CA ILE A 245 -1.60 -11.10 12.02
C ILE A 245 -2.73 -11.31 11.01
N LEU A 246 -2.80 -10.47 9.98
CA LEU A 246 -3.91 -10.50 9.03
C LEU A 246 -4.02 -11.84 8.30
N GLU A 247 -2.89 -12.46 7.98
CA GLU A 247 -2.82 -13.76 7.27
C GLU A 247 -3.50 -14.89 8.05
N LYS A 248 -3.33 -14.92 9.35
CA LYS A 248 -3.86 -15.98 10.24
C LYS A 248 -4.94 -15.47 11.20
N ALA A 249 -5.55 -14.31 10.93
CA ALA A 249 -6.46 -13.68 11.88
C ALA A 249 -7.62 -14.57 12.34
N ALA A 250 -8.32 -15.23 11.41
CA ALA A 250 -9.43 -16.09 11.74
C ALA A 250 -8.98 -17.38 12.46
N PRO A 251 -8.02 -18.17 11.95
CA PRO A 251 -7.46 -19.31 12.70
C PRO A 251 -6.92 -18.89 14.06
N MET A 252 -6.17 -17.81 14.14
CA MET A 252 -5.54 -17.38 15.40
C MET A 252 -6.56 -17.12 16.51
N ILE A 253 -7.67 -16.40 16.23
CA ILE A 253 -8.68 -16.17 17.27
C ILE A 253 -9.45 -17.45 17.63
N THR A 254 -9.67 -18.37 16.69
CA THR A 254 -10.30 -19.65 16.98
C THR A 254 -9.40 -20.53 17.83
N ASP A 255 -8.12 -20.62 17.51
CA ASP A 255 -7.14 -21.46 18.23
C ASP A 255 -6.86 -20.94 19.63
N PHE A 256 -6.74 -19.60 19.81
CA PHE A 256 -6.53 -18.99 21.13
C PHE A 256 -7.66 -19.31 22.12
N PHE A 257 -8.89 -19.53 21.63
CA PHE A 257 -10.07 -19.72 22.48
C PHE A 257 -10.76 -21.06 22.23
N ALA A 258 -10.07 -22.04 21.60
CA ALA A 258 -10.63 -23.37 21.33
C ALA A 258 -11.07 -24.10 22.59
N ASP A 259 -10.24 -24.08 23.63
CA ASP A 259 -10.44 -24.82 24.89
C ASP A 259 -11.18 -24.00 25.94
N THR A 260 -11.79 -22.87 25.58
CA THR A 260 -12.55 -22.03 26.51
C THR A 260 -14.01 -22.49 26.61
N SER A 261 -14.70 -22.10 27.70
CA SER A 261 -16.14 -22.39 27.89
C SER A 261 -17.04 -21.82 26.78
N THR A 262 -16.54 -20.85 26.02
CA THR A 262 -17.24 -20.20 24.89
C THR A 262 -16.31 -20.10 23.69
N PRO A 263 -16.10 -21.17 22.92
CA PRO A 263 -15.25 -21.14 21.73
C PRO A 263 -15.71 -20.08 20.71
N VAL A 264 -14.79 -19.61 19.89
CA VAL A 264 -15.10 -18.63 18.83
C VAL A 264 -15.68 -19.36 17.61
N SER A 265 -16.90 -19.01 17.22
CA SER A 265 -17.52 -19.59 16.01
C SER A 265 -16.87 -19.06 14.72
N ALA A 266 -17.01 -19.80 13.61
CA ALA A 266 -16.53 -19.36 12.30
C ALA A 266 -17.11 -17.99 11.88
N THR A 267 -18.39 -17.75 12.18
CA THR A 267 -19.05 -16.45 11.92
C THR A 267 -18.41 -15.31 12.75
N ALA A 268 -18.12 -15.57 14.03
CA ALA A 268 -17.46 -14.58 14.88
C ALA A 268 -16.02 -14.31 14.42
N ALA A 269 -15.28 -15.34 13.99
CA ALA A 269 -13.95 -15.19 13.42
C ALA A 269 -13.95 -14.37 12.11
N ALA A 270 -14.93 -14.60 11.22
CA ALA A 270 -15.12 -13.79 10.04
C ALA A 270 -15.45 -12.32 10.39
N GLY A 271 -16.32 -12.10 11.38
CA GLY A 271 -16.62 -10.77 11.92
C GLY A 271 -15.38 -10.06 12.49
N PHE A 272 -14.50 -10.79 13.16
CA PHE A 272 -13.23 -10.27 13.65
C PHE A 272 -12.32 -9.79 12.52
N VAL A 273 -12.17 -10.58 11.44
CA VAL A 273 -11.41 -10.17 10.25
C VAL A 273 -11.96 -8.89 9.62
N ALA A 274 -13.28 -8.77 9.54
CA ALA A 274 -13.94 -7.56 9.05
C ALA A 274 -13.62 -6.34 9.94
N LEU A 275 -13.63 -6.50 11.27
CA LEU A 275 -13.23 -5.45 12.23
C LEU A 275 -11.77 -5.05 12.07
N LEU A 276 -10.85 -6.00 11.86
CA LEU A 276 -9.45 -5.73 11.58
C LEU A 276 -9.28 -4.89 10.31
N SER A 277 -10.02 -5.21 9.26
CA SER A 277 -10.00 -4.46 8.01
C SER A 277 -10.54 -3.03 8.20
N ALA A 278 -11.61 -2.86 8.98
CA ALA A 278 -12.15 -1.55 9.32
C ALA A 278 -11.15 -0.73 10.14
N ALA A 279 -10.48 -1.33 11.13
CA ALA A 279 -9.44 -0.67 11.93
C ALA A 279 -8.24 -0.24 11.07
N ASN A 280 -7.81 -1.10 10.13
CA ASN A 280 -6.76 -0.76 9.17
C ASN A 280 -7.15 0.46 8.30
N MET A 281 -8.36 0.46 7.76
CA MET A 281 -8.88 1.56 6.95
C MET A 281 -8.98 2.87 7.76
N ALA A 282 -9.55 2.82 8.96
CA ALA A 282 -9.65 3.98 9.85
C ALA A 282 -8.28 4.50 10.27
N GLY A 283 -7.33 3.61 10.54
CA GLY A 283 -5.95 3.95 10.87
C GLY A 283 -5.25 4.73 9.77
N ARG A 284 -5.53 4.44 8.52
CA ARG A 284 -4.94 5.17 7.37
C ARG A 284 -5.27 6.65 7.37
N ILE A 285 -6.50 7.04 7.70
CA ILE A 285 -6.88 8.45 7.83
C ILE A 285 -6.49 9.00 9.20
N GLY A 286 -6.92 8.35 10.28
CA GLY A 286 -6.79 8.86 11.62
C GLY A 286 -5.34 9.14 12.00
N TRP A 287 -4.48 8.14 11.90
CA TRP A 287 -3.09 8.25 12.29
C TRP A 287 -2.26 9.11 11.34
N SER A 288 -2.48 9.01 10.01
CA SER A 288 -1.73 9.84 9.07
C SER A 288 -2.09 11.33 9.21
N THR A 289 -3.35 11.66 9.51
CA THR A 289 -3.77 13.02 9.84
C THR A 289 -3.14 13.48 11.17
N THR A 290 -3.17 12.63 12.20
CA THR A 290 -2.52 12.90 13.50
C THR A 290 -1.02 13.16 13.34
N SER A 291 -0.37 12.50 12.37
CA SER A 291 1.04 12.71 12.08
C SER A 291 1.36 14.13 11.58
N ASP A 292 0.39 14.85 11.01
CA ASP A 292 0.54 16.27 10.66
C ASP A 292 0.67 17.18 11.91
N LEU A 293 0.13 16.72 13.04
CA LEU A 293 0.14 17.47 14.31
C LEU A 293 1.37 17.17 15.18
N ILE A 294 1.69 15.87 15.37
CA ILE A 294 2.75 15.44 16.30
C ILE A 294 4.08 15.13 15.62
N GLY A 295 4.13 15.20 14.29
CA GLY A 295 5.31 14.92 13.46
C GLY A 295 5.50 13.44 13.13
N ARG A 296 6.15 13.18 11.98
CA ARG A 296 6.29 11.83 11.39
C ARG A 296 7.08 10.87 12.28
N LYS A 297 8.20 11.33 12.79
CA LYS A 297 9.07 10.51 13.64
C LYS A 297 8.36 10.07 14.92
N ASN A 298 7.58 10.96 15.54
CA ASN A 298 6.86 10.67 16.77
C ASN A 298 5.71 9.68 16.55
N ILE A 299 4.97 9.82 15.45
CA ILE A 299 3.88 8.89 15.16
C ILE A 299 4.41 7.47 14.88
N TYR A 300 5.58 7.35 14.20
CA TYR A 300 6.23 6.06 14.02
C TYR A 300 6.75 5.45 15.32
N ARG A 301 7.17 6.26 16.31
CA ARG A 301 7.44 5.78 17.68
C ARG A 301 6.21 5.12 18.28
N VAL A 302 5.02 5.70 18.06
CA VAL A 302 3.76 5.11 18.51
C VAL A 302 3.49 3.79 17.78
N TYR A 303 3.55 3.77 16.44
CA TYR A 303 3.26 2.55 15.68
C TYR A 303 4.15 1.38 16.09
N LEU A 304 5.45 1.63 16.20
CA LEU A 304 6.45 0.58 16.44
C LEU A 304 6.55 0.22 17.92
N GLY A 305 6.57 1.22 18.81
CA GLY A 305 6.70 0.99 20.26
C GLY A 305 5.41 0.46 20.88
N ALA A 306 4.28 1.15 20.69
CA ALA A 306 3.01 0.66 21.19
C ALA A 306 2.54 -0.60 20.44
N GLY A 307 2.89 -0.74 19.14
CA GLY A 307 2.66 -1.97 18.39
C GLY A 307 3.37 -3.15 19.02
N ALA A 308 4.65 -3.04 19.35
CA ALA A 308 5.40 -4.09 20.06
C ALA A 308 4.77 -4.44 21.41
N LEU A 309 4.28 -3.43 22.14
CA LEU A 309 3.56 -3.65 23.39
C LEU A 309 2.25 -4.43 23.17
N MET A 310 1.48 -4.11 22.13
CA MET A 310 0.24 -4.85 21.83
C MET A 310 0.52 -6.31 21.47
N TYR A 311 1.59 -6.58 20.71
CA TYR A 311 2.04 -7.95 20.44
C TYR A 311 2.46 -8.68 21.72
N ALA A 312 3.18 -8.03 22.63
CA ALA A 312 3.57 -8.58 23.90
C ALA A 312 2.34 -8.89 24.81
N LEU A 313 1.33 -8.03 24.79
CA LEU A 313 0.08 -8.27 25.51
C LEU A 313 -0.69 -9.47 24.93
N ILE A 314 -0.76 -9.64 23.62
CA ILE A 314 -1.35 -10.84 23.02
C ILE A 314 -0.55 -12.09 23.41
N TRP A 315 0.79 -12.03 23.36
CA TRP A 315 1.66 -13.15 23.69
C TRP A 315 1.54 -13.59 25.15
N LEU A 316 1.45 -12.63 26.10
CA LEU A 316 1.47 -12.92 27.53
C LEU A 316 0.08 -13.14 28.13
N LEU A 317 -0.95 -12.48 27.59
CA LEU A 317 -2.28 -12.38 28.20
C LEU A 317 -3.42 -12.62 27.21
N GLY A 318 -3.12 -12.90 25.92
CA GLY A 318 -4.13 -12.96 24.87
C GLY A 318 -5.16 -14.07 25.04
N ASP A 319 -4.77 -15.19 25.64
CA ASP A 319 -5.64 -16.34 25.93
C ASP A 319 -6.55 -16.10 27.13
N SER A 320 -6.21 -15.17 28.02
CA SER A 320 -6.97 -14.87 29.24
C SER A 320 -8.25 -14.08 28.96
N SER A 321 -8.32 -13.31 27.86
CA SER A 321 -9.44 -12.40 27.58
C SER A 321 -9.65 -12.13 26.10
N LYS A 322 -10.79 -12.57 25.55
CA LYS A 322 -11.20 -12.27 24.16
C LYS A 322 -11.25 -10.78 23.86
N PRO A 323 -11.86 -9.91 24.71
CA PRO A 323 -11.85 -8.47 24.47
C PRO A 323 -10.44 -7.89 24.41
N LEU A 324 -9.52 -8.33 25.26
CA LEU A 324 -8.13 -7.88 25.25
C LEU A 324 -7.43 -8.26 23.93
N PHE A 325 -7.56 -9.54 23.53
CA PHE A 325 -7.01 -10.03 22.26
C PHE A 325 -7.52 -9.21 21.07
N VAL A 326 -8.84 -9.04 20.97
CA VAL A 326 -9.48 -8.28 19.88
C VAL A 326 -9.01 -6.83 19.90
N LEU A 327 -9.00 -6.17 21.07
CA LEU A 327 -8.55 -4.77 21.17
C LEU A 327 -7.10 -4.60 20.71
N CYS A 328 -6.19 -5.45 21.20
CA CYS A 328 -4.78 -5.41 20.80
C CYS A 328 -4.62 -5.61 19.28
N ALA A 329 -5.31 -6.59 18.71
CA ALA A 329 -5.28 -6.85 17.27
C ALA A 329 -5.83 -5.69 16.45
N LEU A 330 -6.93 -5.04 16.87
CA LEU A 330 -7.49 -3.85 16.21
C LEU A 330 -6.50 -2.68 16.26
N VAL A 331 -5.84 -2.45 17.38
CA VAL A 331 -4.81 -1.41 17.52
C VAL A 331 -3.63 -1.69 16.59
N ILE A 332 -3.11 -2.93 16.55
CA ILE A 332 -2.03 -3.34 15.64
C ILE A 332 -2.41 -3.05 14.19
N LEU A 333 -3.61 -3.47 13.77
CA LEU A 333 -4.05 -3.25 12.39
C LEU A 333 -4.28 -1.76 12.06
N SER A 334 -4.71 -0.96 13.05
CA SER A 334 -4.79 0.49 12.87
C SER A 334 -3.40 1.11 12.67
N PHE A 335 -2.38 0.65 13.41
CA PHE A 335 -0.99 1.09 13.24
C PHE A 335 -0.38 0.63 11.92
N TYR A 336 -0.69 -0.59 11.47
CA TYR A 336 -0.32 -1.06 10.13
C TYR A 336 -0.85 -0.13 9.05
N GLY A 337 -2.16 0.19 9.10
CA GLY A 337 -2.79 1.11 8.16
C GLY A 337 -2.19 2.51 8.22
N GLY A 338 -2.03 3.05 9.43
CA GLY A 338 -1.44 4.37 9.68
C GLY A 338 0.00 4.48 9.21
N GLY A 339 0.83 3.50 9.53
CA GLY A 339 2.24 3.48 9.12
C GLY A 339 2.40 3.48 7.61
N PHE A 340 1.59 2.69 6.93
CA PHE A 340 1.59 2.66 5.47
C PHE A 340 1.15 3.99 4.83
N ALA A 341 0.11 4.62 5.39
CA ALA A 341 -0.43 5.88 4.87
C ALA A 341 0.42 7.11 5.21
N THR A 342 1.20 7.06 6.29
CA THR A 342 2.05 8.17 6.74
C THR A 342 3.38 8.25 5.97
N VAL A 343 3.87 7.13 5.45
CA VAL A 343 5.20 7.08 4.82
C VAL A 343 5.40 8.05 3.65
N PRO A 344 4.43 8.28 2.73
CA PRO A 344 4.64 9.25 1.66
C PRO A 344 4.80 10.68 2.17
N ALA A 345 4.08 11.04 3.24
CA ALA A 345 4.25 12.33 3.90
C ALA A 345 5.62 12.45 4.59
N TYR A 346 6.12 11.37 5.18
CA TYR A 346 7.46 11.32 5.76
C TYR A 346 8.55 11.49 4.68
N LEU A 347 8.37 10.83 3.53
CA LEU A 347 9.27 11.03 2.38
C LEU A 347 9.26 12.49 1.89
N LYS A 348 8.07 13.10 1.80
CA LYS A 348 7.93 14.52 1.43
C LYS A 348 8.69 15.43 2.42
N ASP A 349 8.61 15.18 3.71
CA ASP A 349 9.26 16.00 4.72
C ASP A 349 10.81 15.85 4.69
N LEU A 350 11.33 14.67 4.29
CA LEU A 350 12.77 14.41 4.19
C LEU A 350 13.39 14.78 2.84
N PHE A 351 12.67 14.52 1.75
CA PHE A 351 13.22 14.62 0.39
C PHE A 351 12.57 15.72 -0.47
N GLY A 352 11.52 16.36 0.05
CA GLY A 352 10.76 17.37 -0.68
C GLY A 352 9.74 16.78 -1.65
N THR A 353 9.14 17.66 -2.45
CA THR A 353 8.06 17.30 -3.40
C THR A 353 8.54 17.05 -4.84
N TYR A 354 9.82 17.32 -5.14
CA TYR A 354 10.36 17.32 -6.51
C TYR A 354 10.11 16.00 -7.26
N GLU A 355 10.54 14.87 -6.67
CA GLU A 355 10.32 13.53 -7.23
C GLU A 355 9.73 12.57 -6.17
N VAL A 356 8.87 13.08 -5.30
CA VAL A 356 8.33 12.31 -4.16
C VAL A 356 7.60 11.04 -4.58
N GLY A 357 6.88 11.06 -5.70
CA GLY A 357 6.22 9.88 -6.25
C GLY A 357 7.20 8.82 -6.73
N ALA A 358 8.32 9.23 -7.34
CA ALA A 358 9.37 8.31 -7.78
C ALA A 358 10.15 7.73 -6.58
N ILE A 359 10.38 8.53 -5.52
CA ILE A 359 11.00 8.06 -4.27
C ILE A 359 10.06 7.06 -3.58
N HIS A 360 8.79 7.42 -3.46
CA HIS A 360 7.77 6.55 -2.87
C HIS A 360 7.63 5.23 -3.63
N GLY A 361 7.59 5.28 -4.97
CA GLY A 361 7.54 4.08 -5.79
C GLY A 361 8.69 3.11 -5.50
N ARG A 362 9.92 3.62 -5.35
CA ARG A 362 11.08 2.79 -4.96
C ARG A 362 10.95 2.23 -3.55
N LEU A 363 10.38 3.01 -2.63
CA LEU A 363 10.15 2.56 -1.27
C LEU A 363 9.09 1.45 -1.18
N LEU A 364 8.15 1.37 -2.11
CA LEU A 364 7.13 0.32 -2.13
C LEU A 364 7.70 -1.10 -2.34
N THR A 365 8.96 -1.24 -2.76
CA THR A 365 9.66 -2.53 -2.70
C THR A 365 9.75 -3.10 -1.28
N ALA A 366 9.72 -2.25 -0.25
CA ALA A 366 9.58 -2.64 1.15
C ALA A 366 8.26 -3.38 1.40
N TRP A 367 7.17 -2.90 0.80
CA TRP A 367 5.88 -3.57 0.91
C TRP A 367 5.87 -4.93 0.20
N SER A 368 6.42 -5.01 -1.03
CA SER A 368 6.54 -6.31 -1.72
C SER A 368 7.35 -7.31 -0.91
N THR A 369 8.45 -6.87 -0.29
CA THR A 369 9.27 -7.70 0.61
C THR A 369 8.47 -8.15 1.83
N ALA A 370 7.76 -7.25 2.49
CA ALA A 370 6.95 -7.54 3.66
C ALA A 370 5.77 -8.47 3.34
N GLY A 371 5.14 -8.29 2.17
CA GLY A 371 4.03 -9.11 1.69
C GLY A 371 4.41 -10.57 1.46
N VAL A 372 5.70 -10.84 1.22
CA VAL A 372 6.24 -12.21 1.14
C VAL A 372 6.71 -12.68 2.52
N LEU A 373 7.44 -11.84 3.26
CA LEU A 373 8.04 -12.24 4.55
C LEU A 373 7.00 -12.49 5.64
N GLY A 374 5.94 -11.66 5.72
CA GLY A 374 4.92 -11.78 6.77
C GLY A 374 4.24 -13.15 6.77
N PRO A 375 3.54 -13.52 5.69
CA PRO A 375 2.93 -14.84 5.55
C PRO A 375 3.94 -15.99 5.70
N LEU A 376 5.13 -15.85 5.10
CA LEU A 376 6.17 -16.88 5.18
C LEU A 376 6.59 -17.17 6.62
N ILE A 377 6.83 -16.13 7.42
CA ILE A 377 7.22 -16.28 8.82
C ILE A 377 6.11 -16.96 9.61
N VAL A 378 4.88 -16.42 9.53
CA VAL A 378 3.77 -16.90 10.38
C VAL A 378 3.35 -18.31 9.99
N ASN A 379 3.28 -18.63 8.69
CA ASN A 379 2.89 -19.97 8.24
C ASN A 379 3.96 -21.00 8.61
N ARG A 380 5.24 -20.76 8.29
CA ARG A 380 6.31 -21.72 8.61
C ARG A 380 6.48 -21.94 10.11
N VAL A 381 6.34 -20.89 10.91
CA VAL A 381 6.40 -21.03 12.36
C VAL A 381 5.21 -21.86 12.87
N ALA A 382 3.98 -21.57 12.40
CA ALA A 382 2.81 -22.33 12.80
C ALA A 382 2.93 -23.81 12.40
N ASP A 383 3.31 -24.10 11.16
CA ASP A 383 3.50 -25.46 10.66
C ASP A 383 4.53 -26.24 11.52
N HIS A 384 5.69 -25.63 11.80
CA HIS A 384 6.72 -26.24 12.65
C HIS A 384 6.29 -26.47 14.09
N GLN A 385 5.48 -25.57 14.66
CA GLN A 385 4.93 -25.72 15.99
C GLN A 385 3.88 -26.84 16.04
N GLU A 386 3.06 -26.96 15.00
CA GLU A 386 2.06 -28.03 14.86
C GLU A 386 2.74 -29.40 14.73
N GLU A 387 3.80 -29.51 13.91
CA GLU A 387 4.64 -30.74 13.82
C GLU A 387 5.27 -31.11 15.17
N ALA A 388 5.58 -30.11 16.00
CA ALA A 388 6.09 -30.32 17.37
C ALA A 388 4.99 -30.66 18.38
N GLY A 389 3.73 -30.89 17.93
CA GLY A 389 2.58 -31.26 18.78
C GLY A 389 2.04 -30.09 19.62
N ARG A 390 2.31 -28.85 19.29
CA ARG A 390 1.77 -27.69 19.96
C ARG A 390 0.41 -27.32 19.37
N HIS A 391 -0.51 -26.85 20.21
CA HIS A 391 -1.86 -26.47 19.84
C HIS A 391 -2.27 -25.15 20.49
N GLY A 392 -3.36 -24.56 20.01
CA GLY A 392 -3.92 -23.33 20.56
C GLY A 392 -2.96 -22.14 20.49
N PRO A 393 -2.86 -21.30 21.53
CA PRO A 393 -2.00 -20.10 21.56
C PRO A 393 -0.52 -20.39 21.30
N PHE A 394 -0.05 -21.60 21.66
CA PHE A 394 1.36 -21.99 21.51
C PHE A 394 1.82 -22.10 20.05
N LEU A 395 0.89 -22.31 19.11
CA LEU A 395 1.20 -22.26 17.66
C LEU A 395 1.79 -20.92 17.22
N TYR A 396 1.34 -19.85 17.85
CA TYR A 396 1.65 -18.48 17.44
C TYR A 396 2.69 -17.78 18.30
N GLY A 397 3.05 -18.34 19.46
CA GLY A 397 3.93 -17.70 20.44
C GLY A 397 5.25 -17.21 19.83
N LEU A 398 5.94 -18.06 19.08
CA LEU A 398 7.20 -17.68 18.41
C LEU A 398 6.98 -16.61 17.32
N SER A 399 5.88 -16.70 16.55
CA SER A 399 5.54 -15.67 15.55
C SER A 399 5.35 -14.31 16.22
N LEU A 400 4.62 -14.24 17.35
CA LEU A 400 4.38 -13.01 18.09
C LEU A 400 5.70 -12.39 18.60
N VAL A 401 6.61 -13.21 19.13
CA VAL A 401 7.95 -12.75 19.58
C VAL A 401 8.78 -12.24 18.41
N ILE A 402 8.74 -12.91 17.26
CA ILE A 402 9.41 -12.43 16.04
C ILE A 402 8.84 -11.06 15.62
N MET A 403 7.51 -10.88 15.63
CA MET A 403 6.88 -9.60 15.28
C MET A 403 7.29 -8.47 16.26
N ILE A 404 7.41 -8.75 17.56
CA ILE A 404 7.97 -7.80 18.53
C ILE A 404 9.40 -7.41 18.11
N GLY A 405 10.26 -8.39 17.80
CA GLY A 405 11.63 -8.15 17.37
C GLY A 405 11.71 -7.28 16.11
N LEU A 406 10.86 -7.55 15.11
CA LEU A 406 10.78 -6.74 13.89
C LEU A 406 10.38 -5.30 14.19
N LEU A 407 9.37 -5.09 15.05
CA LEU A 407 8.94 -3.73 15.42
C LEU A 407 10.02 -2.99 16.22
N VAL A 408 10.78 -3.66 17.06
CA VAL A 408 11.94 -3.08 17.76
C VAL A 408 13.03 -2.66 16.76
N VAL A 409 13.35 -3.50 15.78
CA VAL A 409 14.28 -3.14 14.69
C VAL A 409 13.77 -1.91 13.93
N GLY A 410 12.49 -1.89 13.59
CA GLY A 410 11.86 -0.72 12.95
C GLY A 410 11.94 0.53 13.82
N PHE A 411 11.72 0.39 15.14
CA PHE A 411 11.83 1.50 16.10
C PHE A 411 13.24 2.08 16.13
N VAL A 412 14.25 1.26 16.24
CA VAL A 412 15.65 1.68 16.20
C VAL A 412 15.97 2.38 14.87
N ALA A 413 15.53 1.80 13.75
CA ALA A 413 15.71 2.42 12.44
C ALA A 413 15.05 3.81 12.37
N ASN A 414 13.82 3.98 12.91
CA ASN A 414 13.15 5.27 12.96
C ASN A 414 13.92 6.29 13.82
N GLU A 415 14.51 5.88 14.95
CA GLU A 415 15.30 6.76 15.80
C GLU A 415 16.57 7.26 15.09
N LEU A 416 17.15 6.46 14.23
CA LEU A 416 18.34 6.82 13.44
C LEU A 416 18.05 7.77 12.27
N VAL A 417 16.78 7.97 11.89
CA VAL A 417 16.42 8.92 10.83
C VAL A 417 16.79 10.34 11.24
N ARG A 418 17.59 11.00 10.40
CA ARG A 418 18.02 12.39 10.54
C ARG A 418 17.74 13.17 9.25
N PRO A 419 17.73 14.51 9.26
CA PRO A 419 17.62 15.30 8.04
C PRO A 419 18.62 14.90 6.97
N VAL A 420 18.23 15.00 5.70
CA VAL A 420 19.11 14.68 4.56
C VAL A 420 20.18 15.73 4.40
N HIS A 421 21.42 15.30 4.19
CA HIS A 421 22.55 16.20 4.05
C HIS A 421 22.43 17.06 2.77
N PRO A 422 22.74 18.37 2.82
CA PRO A 422 22.59 19.31 1.68
C PRO A 422 23.26 18.87 0.37
N ARG A 423 24.35 18.09 0.44
CA ARG A 423 25.04 17.55 -0.76
C ARG A 423 24.15 16.71 -1.70
N HIS A 424 23.03 16.21 -1.17
CA HIS A 424 22.06 15.41 -1.94
C HIS A 424 20.92 16.25 -2.49
N HIS A 425 20.84 17.53 -2.14
CA HIS A 425 19.81 18.42 -2.64
C HIS A 425 20.05 18.77 -4.12
N VAL A 426 18.98 18.92 -4.87
CA VAL A 426 19.03 19.45 -6.22
C VAL A 426 19.35 20.94 -6.11
N PRO A 427 20.32 21.47 -6.89
CA PRO A 427 20.60 22.89 -6.92
C PRO A 427 19.33 23.67 -7.29
N GLY A 428 18.95 24.64 -6.46
CA GLY A 428 17.85 25.56 -6.74
C GLY A 428 18.31 26.69 -7.69
N PRO A 429 17.36 27.40 -8.34
CA PRO A 429 17.68 28.59 -9.10
C PRO A 429 18.45 29.57 -8.19
N GLY A 430 19.63 30.02 -8.63
CA GLY A 430 20.50 30.92 -7.87
C GLY A 430 21.56 30.28 -7.00
N THR A 431 21.79 28.95 -7.10
CA THR A 431 22.93 28.32 -6.41
C THR A 431 24.27 28.59 -7.10
N PRO A 432 25.42 28.57 -6.37
CA PRO A 432 26.74 28.92 -6.91
C PRO A 432 27.19 28.15 -8.18
N LYS A 433 26.55 27.03 -8.49
CA LYS A 433 26.82 26.26 -9.72
C LYS A 433 26.29 26.92 -10.97
N GLU A 434 25.08 27.53 -10.93
CA GLU A 434 24.56 28.31 -12.08
C GLU A 434 25.37 29.58 -12.30
N ALA A 435 25.82 30.23 -11.22
CA ALA A 435 26.70 31.39 -11.32
C ALA A 435 28.10 31.06 -11.89
N ALA A 436 28.53 29.80 -11.84
CA ALA A 436 29.79 29.35 -12.44
C ALA A 436 29.65 28.96 -13.92
N ASP A 437 28.49 28.45 -14.34
CA ASP A 437 28.20 28.14 -15.73
C ASP A 437 27.82 29.39 -16.54
N ASP A 438 27.08 30.33 -15.96
CA ASP A 438 26.79 31.64 -16.56
C ASP A 438 28.08 32.47 -16.81
N ARG A 439 29.10 32.34 -15.96
CA ARG A 439 30.40 33.00 -16.19
C ARG A 439 31.25 32.34 -17.26
N ARG A 440 30.95 31.09 -17.64
CA ARG A 440 31.62 30.39 -18.75
C ARG A 440 30.96 30.64 -20.11
N GLU A 441 29.73 31.10 -20.12
CA GLU A 441 28.97 31.41 -21.34
C GLU A 441 29.00 32.90 -21.73
N GLN A 442 29.59 33.80 -20.90
CA GLN A 442 29.85 35.17 -21.31
C GLN A 442 31.14 35.20 -22.17
N PRO A 443 31.05 35.46 -23.49
CA PRO A 443 32.27 35.67 -24.27
C PRO A 443 33.01 36.89 -23.74
N GLU A 444 34.30 36.71 -23.49
CA GLU A 444 35.20 37.84 -23.24
C GLU A 444 35.08 38.83 -24.38
N SER A 445 34.29 39.88 -24.20
CA SER A 445 34.31 41.07 -25.07
C SER A 445 35.52 41.87 -24.73
N ALA A 446 36.57 41.67 -25.54
CA ALA A 446 37.69 42.61 -25.68
C ALA A 446 37.34 43.70 -26.67
#